data_45d8410180d6a19c6a38c02fbafcb4f2
#
_entry.id   45d8410180d6a19c6a38c02fbafcb4f2
#
_cell.length_a   1.000
_cell.length_b   1.000
_cell.length_c   1.000
_cell.angle_alpha   90.00
_cell.angle_beta   90.00
_cell.angle_gamma   90.00
#
_symmetry.space_group_name_H-M   'P 1'
#
loop_
_entity.id
_entity.type
_entity.pdbx_description
1 polymer ?
#
loop_
_entity_poly.entity_id
_entity_poly.type
_entity_poly.pdbx_seq_one_letter_code
_entity_poly.pdbx_strand_id
1 'polypeptide(L)'
;PNQVNNVLCFPYIFRGALDVGATTITRRMEIAAVHAIAGLAQEEANDAVAAAYGAYDLSFGPKYLIPKPFDSRLILRIAPAVARAAIEDGVATRPITDFAAYTDQLQQFVYHSGAFMKPLFAAAKQFVRDGAKTRIVFAEGEEERVLRAVQVIVDEKLARPILIGRPEVLLARIEKFGLRLRLGEDVEVTNPEYDERFHQYWTTYWELRCRDGITKEMARVEMRRRLTLIGAMMVRLGDADGMICGTVGAYHDHLRFVDEAIGKQRGARTYAAMNILLLDKRTVALVDTHVNDNPNAEQIAEFTVSAASQMAWLNLQPKVALLSRSNFGSGSSASGAKMREVLELVRERAPDLEIEGEMHGDCALDEALRQRILPHSRLKGEANLLVCPNVDAGNIAYNLLKTSAGSNVAVGPFLLGVNAPVNVLTSSSTVRRIVNMTALTVLQANRD
;
A
#
# COMPACT_ATOMS: atom_id res chain seq x y z
N PRO A 1 -21.67 7.02 22.12
CA PRO A 1 -21.25 8.01 23.12
C PRO A 1 -19.90 7.65 23.72
N ASN A 2 -19.20 8.67 24.18
CA ASN A 2 -17.90 8.54 24.80
C ASN A 2 -18.01 7.78 26.13
N GLN A 3 -17.24 6.71 26.30
CA GLN A 3 -17.18 5.95 27.55
C GLN A 3 -15.73 5.91 28.02
N VAL A 4 -15.46 6.42 29.21
CA VAL A 4 -14.16 6.27 29.88
C VAL A 4 -14.07 4.83 30.38
N ASN A 5 -13.02 4.12 29.91
CA ASN A 5 -12.78 2.74 30.31
C ASN A 5 -11.31 2.59 30.75
N ASN A 6 -11.09 1.92 31.85
CA ASN A 6 -9.75 1.69 32.41
C ASN A 6 -8.81 0.97 31.40
N VAL A 7 -9.36 0.19 30.46
CA VAL A 7 -8.59 -0.52 29.43
C VAL A 7 -7.85 0.44 28.47
N LEU A 8 -8.25 1.70 28.40
CA LEU A 8 -7.53 2.71 27.60
C LEU A 8 -6.15 3.01 28.17
N CYS A 9 -5.99 2.96 29.47
CA CYS A 9 -4.73 3.22 30.17
C CYS A 9 -4.01 1.91 30.53
N PHE A 10 -4.73 0.97 31.09
CA PHE A 10 -4.27 -0.41 31.33
C PHE A 10 -4.40 -1.24 30.04
N PRO A 11 -3.39 -1.97 29.58
CA PRO A 11 -2.11 -2.32 30.23
C PRO A 11 -0.94 -1.36 29.94
N TYR A 12 -1.14 -0.28 29.20
CA TYR A 12 -0.07 0.51 28.57
C TYR A 12 0.73 1.36 29.58
N ILE A 13 0.12 1.83 30.65
CA ILE A 13 0.83 2.51 31.75
C ILE A 13 1.81 1.55 32.44
N PHE A 14 1.39 0.29 32.65
CA PHE A 14 2.27 -0.73 33.21
C PHE A 14 3.37 -1.13 32.23
N ARG A 15 3.08 -1.19 30.93
CA ARG A 15 4.09 -1.43 29.92
C ARG A 15 5.21 -0.39 29.98
N GLY A 16 4.87 0.90 29.99
CA GLY A 16 5.85 1.98 30.10
C GLY A 16 6.65 1.94 31.40
N ALA A 17 5.98 1.68 32.52
CA ALA A 17 6.61 1.57 33.84
C ALA A 17 7.56 0.36 33.94
N LEU A 18 7.13 -0.81 33.49
CA LEU A 18 7.92 -2.04 33.57
C LEU A 18 9.13 -2.04 32.62
N ASP A 19 9.00 -1.45 31.45
CA ASP A 19 10.08 -1.40 30.46
C ASP A 19 11.27 -0.57 30.97
N VAL A 20 11.03 0.48 31.76
CA VAL A 20 12.07 1.27 32.43
C VAL A 20 12.39 0.78 33.85
N GLY A 21 11.75 -0.29 34.32
CA GLY A 21 11.93 -0.81 35.68
C GLY A 21 11.55 0.21 36.77
N ALA A 22 10.44 0.92 36.58
CA ALA A 22 9.98 1.89 37.55
C ALA A 22 9.66 1.23 38.89
N THR A 23 10.13 1.82 40.01
CA THR A 23 9.92 1.29 41.37
C THR A 23 8.53 1.64 41.92
N THR A 24 7.88 2.63 41.32
CA THR A 24 6.52 3.06 41.66
C THR A 24 5.89 3.76 40.45
N ILE A 25 4.56 3.90 40.47
CA ILE A 25 3.84 4.75 39.51
C ILE A 25 3.60 6.09 40.19
N THR A 26 4.17 7.15 39.63
CA THR A 26 4.07 8.50 40.16
C THR A 26 2.86 9.22 39.58
N ARG A 27 2.43 10.30 40.24
CA ARG A 27 1.37 11.18 39.74
C ARG A 27 1.70 11.77 38.35
N ARG A 28 2.97 12.04 38.07
CA ARG A 28 3.42 12.55 36.79
C ARG A 28 3.26 11.50 35.69
N MET A 29 3.54 10.24 35.97
CA MET A 29 3.30 9.12 35.03
C MET A 29 1.80 8.97 34.71
N GLU A 30 0.92 9.12 35.72
CA GLU A 30 -0.53 9.10 35.48
C GLU A 30 -0.98 10.25 34.57
N ILE A 31 -0.51 11.48 34.86
CA ILE A 31 -0.81 12.66 34.06
C ILE A 31 -0.27 12.50 32.62
N ALA A 32 0.94 11.96 32.42
CA ALA A 32 1.51 11.68 31.11
C ALA A 32 0.64 10.71 30.31
N ALA A 33 0.11 9.68 30.95
CA ALA A 33 -0.82 8.74 30.33
C ALA A 33 -2.12 9.45 29.88
N VAL A 34 -2.68 10.33 30.72
CA VAL A 34 -3.90 11.11 30.39
C VAL A 34 -3.66 12.00 29.17
N HIS A 35 -2.54 12.73 29.14
CA HIS A 35 -2.19 13.57 27.99
C HIS A 35 -1.97 12.75 26.71
N ALA A 36 -1.36 11.59 26.82
CA ALA A 36 -1.15 10.70 25.68
C ALA A 36 -2.49 10.20 25.09
N ILE A 37 -3.45 9.85 25.96
CA ILE A 37 -4.80 9.44 25.56
C ILE A 37 -5.55 10.61 24.89
N ALA A 38 -5.48 11.81 25.50
CA ALA A 38 -6.14 12.99 24.96
C ALA A 38 -5.57 13.41 23.60
N GLY A 39 -4.24 13.38 23.45
CA GLY A 39 -3.57 13.65 22.17
C GLY A 39 -3.97 12.66 21.08
N LEU A 40 -4.06 11.36 21.42
CA LEU A 40 -4.47 10.34 20.48
C LEU A 40 -5.91 10.50 19.99
N ALA A 41 -6.81 11.04 20.82
CA ALA A 41 -8.19 11.32 20.43
C ALA A 41 -8.27 12.39 19.31
N GLN A 42 -7.30 13.30 19.27
CA GLN A 42 -7.21 14.39 18.28
C GLN A 42 -6.52 13.95 16.99
N GLU A 43 -5.83 12.80 17.00
CA GLU A 43 -5.28 12.21 15.79
C GLU A 43 -6.38 11.48 15.02
N GLU A 44 -6.24 11.41 13.71
CA GLU A 44 -7.18 10.64 12.89
C GLU A 44 -7.22 9.18 13.31
N ALA A 45 -8.43 8.63 13.39
CA ALA A 45 -8.60 7.23 13.73
C ALA A 45 -7.99 6.35 12.64
N ASN A 46 -7.30 5.30 13.07
CA ASN A 46 -6.74 4.30 12.17
C ASN A 46 -7.86 3.44 11.57
N ASP A 47 -7.73 3.05 10.30
CA ASP A 47 -8.66 2.16 9.59
C ASP A 47 -8.95 0.85 10.34
N ALA A 48 -7.97 0.33 11.11
CA ALA A 48 -8.16 -0.84 11.96
C ALA A 48 -9.17 -0.59 13.07
N VAL A 49 -9.15 0.59 13.66
CA VAL A 49 -10.10 1.00 14.69
C VAL A 49 -11.48 1.24 14.08
N ALA A 50 -11.53 1.91 12.92
CA ALA A 50 -12.76 2.13 12.16
C ALA A 50 -13.43 0.79 11.79
N ALA A 51 -12.66 -0.17 11.29
CA ALA A 51 -13.14 -1.50 10.93
C ALA A 51 -13.62 -2.30 12.15
N ALA A 52 -12.90 -2.26 13.28
CA ALA A 52 -13.25 -2.99 14.49
C ALA A 52 -14.56 -2.51 15.13
N TYR A 53 -14.94 -1.26 14.89
CA TYR A 53 -16.16 -0.68 15.47
C TYR A 53 -17.27 -0.42 14.43
N GLY A 54 -17.06 -0.80 13.18
CA GLY A 54 -18.04 -0.61 12.09
C GLY A 54 -18.40 0.87 11.83
N ALA A 55 -17.54 1.80 12.25
CA ALA A 55 -17.75 3.24 12.15
C ALA A 55 -16.60 3.86 11.33
N TYR A 56 -16.91 4.35 10.15
CA TYR A 56 -15.93 4.97 9.25
C TYR A 56 -15.70 6.47 9.53
N ASP A 57 -16.40 7.05 10.49
CA ASP A 57 -16.31 8.48 10.86
C ASP A 57 -15.95 8.63 12.35
N LEU A 58 -14.70 8.33 12.68
CA LEU A 58 -14.14 8.49 14.02
C LEU A 58 -13.22 9.73 14.05
N SER A 59 -13.79 10.91 13.82
CA SER A 59 -13.10 12.19 13.96
C SER A 59 -13.35 12.80 15.33
N PHE A 60 -12.36 13.54 15.87
CA PHE A 60 -12.48 14.23 17.15
C PHE A 60 -13.70 15.17 17.15
N GLY A 61 -14.56 15.02 18.13
CA GLY A 61 -15.81 15.79 18.26
C GLY A 61 -16.74 15.22 19.33
N PRO A 62 -17.97 15.75 19.46
CA PRO A 62 -18.90 15.35 20.53
C PRO A 62 -19.18 13.84 20.60
N LYS A 63 -19.00 13.12 19.51
CA LYS A 63 -19.20 11.66 19.43
C LYS A 63 -17.91 10.84 19.63
N TYR A 64 -16.74 11.49 19.59
CA TYR A 64 -15.42 10.85 19.71
C TYR A 64 -14.47 11.78 20.45
N LEU A 65 -14.60 11.85 21.79
CA LEU A 65 -13.73 12.61 22.69
C LEU A 65 -12.59 11.75 23.26
N ILE A 66 -12.73 10.44 23.19
CA ILE A 66 -11.83 9.46 23.82
C ILE A 66 -11.56 8.36 22.80
N PRO A 67 -10.29 7.90 22.63
CA PRO A 67 -9.96 6.80 21.75
C PRO A 67 -10.75 5.53 22.10
N LYS A 68 -10.93 4.65 21.14
CA LYS A 68 -11.58 3.36 21.37
C LYS A 68 -10.63 2.38 22.07
N PRO A 69 -11.13 1.48 22.95
CA PRO A 69 -10.31 0.54 23.73
C PRO A 69 -9.37 -0.35 22.91
N PHE A 70 -9.75 -0.71 21.68
CA PHE A 70 -8.93 -1.52 20.77
C PHE A 70 -8.12 -0.69 19.77
N ASP A 71 -7.89 0.60 20.04
CA ASP A 71 -6.97 1.41 19.28
C ASP A 71 -5.53 0.94 19.54
N SER A 72 -4.96 0.27 18.55
CA SER A 72 -3.61 -0.28 18.62
C SER A 72 -2.51 0.77 18.82
N ARG A 73 -2.81 2.06 18.61
CA ARG A 73 -1.88 3.17 18.81
C ARG A 73 -1.74 3.56 20.30
N LEU A 74 -2.64 3.12 21.18
CA LEU A 74 -2.58 3.40 22.62
C LEU A 74 -1.23 3.03 23.22
N ILE A 75 -0.70 1.85 22.92
CA ILE A 75 0.62 1.41 23.41
C ILE A 75 1.74 2.33 22.90
N LEU A 76 1.65 2.82 21.65
CA LEU A 76 2.68 3.66 21.02
C LEU A 76 2.72 5.08 21.59
N ARG A 77 1.65 5.52 22.22
CA ARG A 77 1.53 6.87 22.81
C ARG A 77 1.71 6.83 24.32
N ILE A 78 1.05 5.91 25.01
CA ILE A 78 1.03 5.86 26.48
C ILE A 78 2.35 5.33 27.03
N ALA A 79 2.83 4.18 26.54
CA ALA A 79 4.03 3.57 27.12
C ALA A 79 5.28 4.47 27.03
N PRO A 80 5.61 5.14 25.89
CA PRO A 80 6.73 6.08 25.85
C PRO A 80 6.54 7.31 26.73
N ALA A 81 5.33 7.85 26.82
CA ALA A 81 5.04 9.01 27.68
C ALA A 81 5.26 8.69 29.16
N VAL A 82 4.75 7.53 29.59
CA VAL A 82 4.92 7.02 30.95
C VAL A 82 6.39 6.72 31.27
N ALA A 83 7.10 6.07 30.34
CA ALA A 83 8.53 5.77 30.49
C ALA A 83 9.37 7.05 30.67
N ARG A 84 9.09 8.11 29.90
CA ARG A 84 9.75 9.43 30.04
C ARG A 84 9.47 10.02 31.42
N ALA A 85 8.21 10.05 31.83
CA ALA A 85 7.82 10.58 33.11
C ALA A 85 8.49 9.82 34.27
N ALA A 86 8.61 8.50 34.20
CA ALA A 86 9.30 7.69 35.21
C ALA A 86 10.81 8.00 35.28
N ILE A 87 11.46 8.27 34.17
CA ILE A 87 12.88 8.67 34.10
C ILE A 87 13.04 10.07 34.70
N GLU A 88 12.19 11.02 34.34
CA GLU A 88 12.19 12.39 34.85
C GLU A 88 11.93 12.47 36.36
N ASP A 89 11.12 11.58 36.91
CA ASP A 89 10.85 11.48 38.33
C ASP A 89 11.92 10.68 39.11
N GLY A 90 12.93 10.13 38.39
CA GLY A 90 14.04 9.39 38.99
C GLY A 90 13.64 8.02 39.57
N VAL A 91 12.48 7.48 39.18
CA VAL A 91 11.99 6.17 39.69
C VAL A 91 12.34 5.03 38.72
N ALA A 92 12.94 5.33 37.58
CA ALA A 92 13.35 4.34 36.57
C ALA A 92 14.71 3.71 36.95
N THR A 93 14.76 2.38 37.06
CA THR A 93 16.01 1.63 37.31
C THR A 93 16.75 1.26 36.03
N ARG A 94 16.08 1.29 34.88
CA ARG A 94 16.60 0.98 33.56
C ARG A 94 16.17 2.05 32.54
N PRO A 95 16.75 3.26 32.63
CA PRO A 95 16.31 4.36 31.77
C PRO A 95 16.55 4.07 30.29
N ILE A 96 15.56 4.39 29.46
CA ILE A 96 15.63 4.30 28.00
C ILE A 96 16.35 5.54 27.50
N THR A 97 17.45 5.35 26.76
CA THR A 97 18.26 6.42 26.15
C THR A 97 17.79 6.76 24.74
N ASP A 98 17.30 5.77 23.98
CA ASP A 98 16.80 5.94 22.63
C ASP A 98 15.29 5.63 22.57
N PHE A 99 14.48 6.68 22.68
CA PHE A 99 13.03 6.58 22.59
C PHE A 99 12.52 6.32 21.16
N ALA A 100 13.32 6.61 20.12
CA ALA A 100 12.97 6.26 18.75
C ALA A 100 13.02 4.73 18.59
N ALA A 101 14.14 4.12 18.99
CA ALA A 101 14.29 2.66 18.97
C ALA A 101 13.24 1.96 19.85
N TYR A 102 12.92 2.53 21.01
CA TYR A 102 11.87 1.99 21.89
C TYR A 102 10.48 2.03 21.24
N THR A 103 10.12 3.15 20.65
CA THR A 103 8.84 3.29 19.92
C THR A 103 8.77 2.33 18.75
N ASP A 104 9.89 2.11 18.04
CA ASP A 104 9.98 1.13 16.96
C ASP A 104 9.77 -0.30 17.44
N GLN A 105 10.31 -0.68 18.60
CA GLN A 105 10.04 -1.99 19.22
C GLN A 105 8.55 -2.15 19.53
N LEU A 106 7.92 -1.15 20.10
CA LEU A 106 6.47 -1.16 20.37
C LEU A 106 5.65 -1.24 19.08
N GLN A 107 6.08 -0.58 18.00
CA GLN A 107 5.43 -0.67 16.69
C GLN A 107 5.44 -2.08 16.11
N GLN A 108 6.48 -2.87 16.37
CA GLN A 108 6.55 -4.28 15.94
C GLN A 108 5.44 -5.14 16.55
N PHE A 109 5.00 -4.83 17.77
CA PHE A 109 3.85 -5.49 18.40
C PHE A 109 2.50 -5.06 17.81
N VAL A 110 2.44 -3.88 17.19
CA VAL A 110 1.19 -3.28 16.70
C VAL A 110 1.02 -3.46 15.20
N TYR A 111 2.11 -3.42 14.45
CA TYR A 111 2.07 -3.40 12.98
C TYR A 111 3.18 -4.27 12.37
N HIS A 112 2.84 -5.46 11.91
CA HIS A 112 3.77 -6.27 11.12
C HIS A 112 4.22 -5.56 9.83
N SER A 113 3.36 -4.72 9.24
CA SER A 113 3.70 -3.89 8.08
C SER A 113 4.67 -2.74 8.40
N GLY A 114 4.78 -2.33 9.66
CA GLY A 114 5.67 -1.22 10.07
C GLY A 114 7.14 -1.53 9.82
N ALA A 115 7.61 -2.71 10.18
CA ALA A 115 9.01 -3.12 9.98
C ALA A 115 9.38 -3.18 8.49
N PHE A 116 8.47 -3.66 7.64
CA PHE A 116 8.68 -3.71 6.19
C PHE A 116 8.68 -2.31 5.55
N MET A 117 7.73 -1.45 5.93
CA MET A 117 7.58 -0.12 5.31
C MET A 117 8.58 0.93 5.82
N LYS A 118 9.15 0.76 7.03
CA LYS A 118 10.04 1.76 7.64
C LYS A 118 11.26 2.11 6.78
N PRO A 119 12.05 1.15 6.27
CA PRO A 119 13.19 1.47 5.41
C PRO A 119 12.75 2.12 4.10
N LEU A 120 11.59 1.76 3.56
CA LEU A 120 11.03 2.33 2.33
C LEU A 120 10.60 3.79 2.55
N PHE A 121 9.97 4.10 3.69
CA PHE A 121 9.66 5.49 4.05
C PHE A 121 10.93 6.32 4.26
N ALA A 122 11.94 5.76 4.92
CA ALA A 122 13.20 6.45 5.14
C ALA A 122 13.90 6.77 3.80
N ALA A 123 13.90 5.83 2.86
CA ALA A 123 14.44 6.03 1.52
C ALA A 123 13.61 7.07 0.72
N ALA A 124 12.28 7.00 0.74
CA ALA A 124 11.43 7.98 0.06
C ALA A 124 11.65 9.41 0.58
N LYS A 125 11.83 9.57 1.91
CA LYS A 125 12.12 10.89 2.53
C LYS A 125 13.45 11.50 2.09
N GLN A 126 14.42 10.72 1.65
CA GLN A 126 15.70 11.25 1.14
C GLN A 126 15.51 12.06 -0.13
N PHE A 127 14.67 11.62 -1.05
CA PHE A 127 14.38 12.34 -2.30
C PHE A 127 13.67 13.68 -2.08
N VAL A 128 13.07 13.90 -0.91
CA VAL A 128 12.48 15.20 -0.54
C VAL A 128 13.53 16.15 0.09
N ARG A 129 14.54 15.59 0.79
CA ARG A 129 15.60 16.37 1.46
C ARG A 129 16.61 16.94 0.49
N ASP A 130 16.92 16.23 -0.58
CA ASP A 130 17.94 16.61 -1.57
C ASP A 130 17.43 17.64 -2.60
N GLY A 131 16.27 18.27 -2.35
CA GLY A 131 15.69 19.32 -3.20
C GLY A 131 14.87 18.81 -4.38
N ALA A 132 14.97 17.54 -4.72
CA ALA A 132 14.11 16.88 -5.71
C ALA A 132 12.80 16.45 -5.03
N LYS A 133 11.80 17.31 -5.08
CA LYS A 133 10.47 16.97 -4.55
C LYS A 133 9.73 16.13 -5.59
N THR A 134 9.74 14.81 -5.43
CA THR A 134 8.97 13.91 -6.29
C THR A 134 7.48 14.24 -6.23
N ARG A 135 6.91 14.59 -7.37
CA ARG A 135 5.52 15.03 -7.53
C ARG A 135 4.64 13.81 -7.81
N ILE A 136 3.72 13.52 -6.92
CA ILE A 136 2.78 12.42 -7.07
C ILE A 136 1.38 12.97 -7.26
N VAL A 137 0.76 12.65 -8.39
CA VAL A 137 -0.62 13.05 -8.68
C VAL A 137 -1.61 12.00 -8.16
N PHE A 138 -2.65 12.48 -7.51
CA PHE A 138 -3.78 11.69 -7.02
C PHE A 138 -4.99 12.00 -7.89
N ALA A 139 -5.45 11.00 -8.64
CA ALA A 139 -6.55 11.19 -9.60
C ALA A 139 -7.86 11.55 -8.90
N GLU A 140 -8.20 10.87 -7.80
CA GLU A 140 -9.42 11.11 -7.03
C GLU A 140 -9.14 12.07 -5.86
N GLY A 141 -8.60 13.28 -6.15
CA GLY A 141 -8.16 14.23 -5.13
C GLY A 141 -9.27 14.73 -4.20
N GLU A 142 -10.52 14.71 -4.63
CA GLU A 142 -11.67 15.08 -3.80
C GLU A 142 -12.12 13.97 -2.84
N GLU A 143 -11.60 12.74 -2.93
CA GLU A 143 -12.01 11.61 -2.11
C GLU A 143 -11.45 11.71 -0.69
N GLU A 144 -12.27 11.42 0.32
CA GLU A 144 -11.93 11.61 1.74
C GLU A 144 -10.64 10.87 2.14
N ARG A 145 -10.51 9.58 1.80
CA ARG A 145 -9.33 8.77 2.16
C ARG A 145 -8.07 9.28 1.48
N VAL A 146 -8.20 9.84 0.27
CA VAL A 146 -7.08 10.47 -0.45
C VAL A 146 -6.65 11.75 0.28
N LEU A 147 -7.58 12.62 0.66
CA LEU A 147 -7.28 13.85 1.41
C LEU A 147 -6.61 13.54 2.76
N ARG A 148 -7.13 12.54 3.50
CA ARG A 148 -6.52 12.07 4.76
C ARG A 148 -5.12 11.49 4.54
N ALA A 149 -4.93 10.71 3.49
CA ALA A 149 -3.60 10.18 3.14
C ALA A 149 -2.63 11.29 2.75
N VAL A 150 -3.09 12.27 1.99
CA VAL A 150 -2.28 13.43 1.58
C VAL A 150 -1.86 14.28 2.78
N GLN A 151 -2.72 14.44 3.80
CA GLN A 151 -2.32 15.06 5.07
C GLN A 151 -1.12 14.34 5.70
N VAL A 152 -1.17 13.01 5.77
CA VAL A 152 -0.06 12.20 6.30
C VAL A 152 1.19 12.32 5.43
N ILE A 153 1.03 12.29 4.11
CA ILE A 153 2.14 12.41 3.13
C ILE A 153 2.87 13.74 3.29
N VAL A 154 2.13 14.83 3.50
CA VAL A 154 2.68 16.17 3.73
C VAL A 154 3.38 16.23 5.09
N ASP A 155 2.72 15.77 6.16
CA ASP A 155 3.28 15.76 7.52
C ASP A 155 4.58 14.94 7.59
N GLU A 156 4.61 13.78 6.94
CA GLU A 156 5.76 12.87 6.89
C GLU A 156 6.80 13.26 5.82
N LYS A 157 6.51 14.26 4.99
CA LYS A 157 7.37 14.73 3.89
C LYS A 157 7.78 13.60 2.93
N LEU A 158 6.80 12.80 2.49
CA LEU A 158 7.04 11.66 1.60
C LEU A 158 7.07 12.04 0.12
N ALA A 159 6.27 13.03 -0.28
CA ALA A 159 6.15 13.49 -1.66
C ALA A 159 5.65 14.94 -1.70
N ARG A 160 5.65 15.54 -2.90
CA ARG A 160 4.86 16.74 -3.22
C ARG A 160 3.57 16.30 -3.88
N PRO A 161 2.42 16.34 -3.18
CA PRO A 161 1.17 15.86 -3.74
C PRO A 161 0.58 16.87 -4.74
N ILE A 162 -0.04 16.33 -5.80
CA ILE A 162 -0.88 17.07 -6.74
C ILE A 162 -2.28 16.44 -6.67
N LEU A 163 -3.30 17.24 -6.34
CA LEU A 163 -4.68 16.77 -6.27
C LEU A 163 -5.43 17.18 -7.55
N ILE A 164 -6.01 16.20 -8.25
CA ILE A 164 -6.97 16.51 -9.31
C ILE A 164 -8.34 16.70 -8.66
N GLY A 165 -8.87 17.91 -8.76
CA GLY A 165 -10.16 18.26 -8.14
C GLY A 165 -10.48 19.74 -8.27
N ARG A 166 -11.73 20.09 -7.95
CA ARG A 166 -12.22 21.48 -7.94
C ARG A 166 -11.80 22.17 -6.64
N PRO A 167 -11.12 23.31 -6.70
CA PRO A 167 -10.59 23.99 -5.52
C PRO A 167 -11.63 24.25 -4.43
N GLU A 168 -12.82 24.69 -4.79
CA GLU A 168 -13.91 24.96 -3.87
C GLU A 168 -14.41 23.68 -3.15
N VAL A 169 -14.45 22.54 -3.86
CA VAL A 169 -14.83 21.25 -3.27
C VAL A 169 -13.74 20.73 -2.34
N LEU A 170 -12.47 20.88 -2.74
CA LEU A 170 -11.32 20.51 -1.92
C LEU A 170 -11.31 21.32 -0.61
N LEU A 171 -11.48 22.65 -0.67
CA LEU A 171 -11.53 23.51 0.51
C LEU A 171 -12.67 23.12 1.45
N ALA A 172 -13.88 22.94 0.91
CA ALA A 172 -15.02 22.53 1.72
C ALA A 172 -14.82 21.15 2.39
N ARG A 173 -14.16 20.21 1.72
CA ARG A 173 -13.85 18.89 2.28
C ARG A 173 -12.72 18.93 3.29
N ILE A 174 -11.66 19.70 3.05
CA ILE A 174 -10.57 19.93 4.00
C ILE A 174 -11.13 20.48 5.32
N GLU A 175 -12.00 21.50 5.26
CA GLU A 175 -12.68 22.06 6.43
C GLU A 175 -13.59 21.01 7.10
N LYS A 176 -14.45 20.35 6.32
CA LYS A 176 -15.38 19.32 6.82
C LYS A 176 -14.67 18.19 7.58
N PHE A 177 -13.50 17.77 7.09
CA PHE A 177 -12.74 16.66 7.66
C PHE A 177 -11.72 17.11 8.71
N GLY A 178 -11.64 18.43 9.01
CA GLY A 178 -10.72 18.98 9.99
C GLY A 178 -9.24 18.84 9.61
N LEU A 179 -8.93 18.81 8.32
CA LEU A 179 -7.56 18.66 7.81
C LEU A 179 -6.84 20.01 7.81
N ARG A 180 -5.50 19.98 7.82
CA ARG A 180 -4.63 21.17 7.89
C ARG A 180 -3.98 21.51 6.55
N LEU A 181 -4.41 20.85 5.45
CA LEU A 181 -3.86 21.05 4.12
C LEU A 181 -4.15 22.45 3.60
N ARG A 182 -3.13 23.11 3.05
CA ARG A 182 -3.23 24.41 2.41
C ARG A 182 -2.99 24.26 0.92
N LEU A 183 -4.05 24.57 0.14
CA LEU A 183 -3.95 24.50 -1.32
C LEU A 183 -2.97 25.55 -1.85
N GLY A 184 -2.10 25.15 -2.76
CA GLY A 184 -1.04 26.00 -3.32
C GLY A 184 0.26 26.04 -2.50
N GLU A 185 0.22 25.72 -1.19
CA GLU A 185 1.40 25.67 -0.34
C GLU A 185 1.85 24.23 -0.07
N ASP A 186 0.97 23.42 0.54
CA ASP A 186 1.26 22.05 0.93
C ASP A 186 0.98 21.07 -0.22
N VAL A 187 -0.01 21.39 -1.05
CA VAL A 187 -0.46 20.57 -2.19
C VAL A 187 -0.71 21.44 -3.43
N GLU A 188 -0.34 20.94 -4.60
CA GLU A 188 -0.75 21.50 -5.87
C GLU A 188 -2.15 21.03 -6.25
N VAL A 189 -2.90 21.86 -7.00
CA VAL A 189 -4.24 21.52 -7.47
C VAL A 189 -4.29 21.59 -8.99
N THR A 190 -4.78 20.55 -9.63
CA THR A 190 -5.13 20.53 -11.05
C THR A 190 -6.65 20.53 -11.15
N ASN A 191 -7.23 21.66 -11.55
CA ASN A 191 -8.66 21.78 -11.74
C ASN A 191 -9.08 21.18 -13.10
N PRO A 192 -9.86 20.08 -13.14
CA PRO A 192 -10.26 19.43 -14.40
C PRO A 192 -11.10 20.32 -15.31
N GLU A 193 -11.68 21.42 -14.79
CA GLU A 193 -12.53 22.32 -15.57
C GLU A 193 -11.75 23.48 -16.20
N TYR A 194 -10.67 23.97 -15.57
CA TYR A 194 -10.01 25.25 -15.93
C TYR A 194 -8.48 25.18 -15.94
N ASP A 195 -7.85 24.01 -16.04
CA ASP A 195 -6.40 23.90 -16.10
C ASP A 195 -5.86 24.42 -17.44
N GLU A 196 -4.82 25.25 -17.38
CA GLU A 196 -4.19 25.85 -18.58
C GLU A 196 -3.59 24.80 -19.51
N ARG A 197 -3.13 23.67 -18.97
CA ARG A 197 -2.53 22.56 -19.70
C ARG A 197 -3.56 21.67 -20.39
N PHE A 198 -4.86 21.89 -20.14
CA PHE A 198 -5.96 21.09 -20.71
C PHE A 198 -5.88 20.94 -22.23
N HIS A 199 -5.51 22.05 -22.95
CA HIS A 199 -5.38 22.00 -24.40
C HIS A 199 -4.28 21.03 -24.84
N GLN A 200 -3.13 21.06 -24.18
CA GLN A 200 -2.01 20.16 -24.45
C GLN A 200 -2.39 18.70 -24.15
N TYR A 201 -3.05 18.43 -23.01
CA TYR A 201 -3.44 17.09 -22.59
C TYR A 201 -4.37 16.41 -23.60
N TRP A 202 -5.48 17.05 -23.96
CA TRP A 202 -6.42 16.42 -24.89
C TRP A 202 -5.86 16.33 -26.33
N THR A 203 -5.04 17.30 -26.76
CA THR A 203 -4.41 17.26 -28.09
C THR A 203 -3.41 16.11 -28.19
N THR A 204 -2.52 15.97 -27.21
CA THR A 204 -1.57 14.86 -27.16
C THR A 204 -2.30 13.51 -27.03
N TYR A 205 -3.33 13.43 -26.21
CA TYR A 205 -4.14 12.21 -26.11
C TYR A 205 -4.82 11.84 -27.45
N TRP A 206 -5.38 12.84 -28.13
CA TRP A 206 -5.93 12.62 -29.46
C TRP A 206 -4.88 12.13 -30.47
N GLU A 207 -3.71 12.74 -30.50
CA GLU A 207 -2.60 12.33 -31.39
C GLU A 207 -2.19 10.88 -31.15
N LEU A 208 -2.18 10.44 -29.87
CA LEU A 208 -1.87 9.07 -29.48
C LEU A 208 -2.93 8.08 -29.95
N ARG A 209 -4.21 8.46 -29.92
CA ARG A 209 -5.36 7.55 -30.05
C ARG A 209 -6.23 7.79 -31.29
N CYS A 210 -5.88 8.74 -32.14
CA CYS A 210 -6.69 9.05 -33.34
C CYS A 210 -6.83 7.87 -34.31
N ARG A 211 -5.81 6.98 -34.36
CA ARG A 211 -5.87 5.76 -35.17
C ARG A 211 -6.70 4.64 -34.55
N ASP A 212 -7.07 4.78 -33.28
CA ASP A 212 -7.98 3.88 -32.58
C ASP A 212 -9.43 4.43 -32.55
N GLY A 213 -9.71 5.43 -33.37
CA GLY A 213 -11.05 5.99 -33.54
C GLY A 213 -11.41 7.12 -32.59
N ILE A 214 -10.49 7.62 -31.78
CA ILE A 214 -10.75 8.78 -30.91
C ILE A 214 -10.74 10.06 -31.73
N THR A 215 -11.89 10.78 -31.75
CA THR A 215 -12.00 12.09 -32.39
C THR A 215 -11.50 13.19 -31.46
N LYS A 216 -11.27 14.41 -31.98
CA LYS A 216 -10.89 15.57 -31.18
C LYS A 216 -11.95 15.91 -30.12
N GLU A 217 -13.21 15.79 -30.49
CA GLU A 217 -14.36 16.03 -29.60
C GLU A 217 -14.39 15.01 -28.48
N MET A 218 -14.21 13.72 -28.80
CA MET A 218 -14.12 12.65 -27.81
C MET A 218 -12.94 12.89 -26.84
N ALA A 219 -11.75 13.19 -27.37
CA ALA A 219 -10.57 13.48 -26.55
C ALA A 219 -10.81 14.63 -25.56
N ARG A 220 -11.47 15.71 -26.00
CA ARG A 220 -11.84 16.84 -25.14
C ARG A 220 -12.82 16.43 -24.01
N VAL A 221 -13.84 15.63 -24.35
CA VAL A 221 -14.84 15.17 -23.38
C VAL A 221 -14.22 14.21 -22.38
N GLU A 222 -13.46 13.23 -22.84
CA GLU A 222 -12.79 12.25 -21.97
C GLU A 222 -11.80 12.97 -21.02
N MET A 223 -11.00 13.90 -21.52
CA MET A 223 -10.02 14.65 -20.73
C MET A 223 -10.66 15.49 -19.61
N ARG A 224 -11.91 15.90 -19.74
CA ARG A 224 -12.63 16.63 -18.67
C ARG A 224 -13.31 15.72 -17.65
N ARG A 225 -13.64 14.49 -18.06
CA ARG A 225 -14.45 13.58 -17.25
C ARG A 225 -13.66 12.50 -16.54
N ARG A 226 -12.46 12.18 -17.03
CA ARG A 226 -11.66 11.04 -16.59
C ARG A 226 -10.43 11.49 -15.82
N LEU A 227 -10.56 11.57 -14.52
CA LEU A 227 -9.50 12.07 -13.64
C LEU A 227 -8.21 11.25 -13.78
N THR A 228 -8.33 9.92 -13.93
CA THR A 228 -7.19 9.04 -14.19
C THR A 228 -6.49 9.37 -15.51
N LEU A 229 -7.25 9.71 -16.55
CA LEU A 229 -6.66 10.12 -17.83
C LEU A 229 -5.89 11.43 -17.69
N ILE A 230 -6.42 12.41 -16.95
CA ILE A 230 -5.71 13.68 -16.65
C ILE A 230 -4.38 13.35 -15.95
N GLY A 231 -4.41 12.57 -14.86
CA GLY A 231 -3.23 12.20 -14.11
C GLY A 231 -2.21 11.42 -14.95
N ALA A 232 -2.68 10.51 -15.79
CA ALA A 232 -1.81 9.76 -16.70
C ALA A 232 -1.13 10.66 -17.75
N MET A 233 -1.83 11.67 -18.26
CA MET A 233 -1.24 12.68 -19.16
C MET A 233 -0.24 13.58 -18.44
N MET A 234 -0.49 13.94 -17.17
CA MET A 234 0.47 14.67 -16.35
C MET A 234 1.78 13.89 -16.19
N VAL A 235 1.70 12.60 -15.91
CA VAL A 235 2.88 11.74 -15.81
C VAL A 235 3.59 11.63 -17.16
N ARG A 236 2.85 11.39 -18.23
CA ARG A 236 3.40 11.27 -19.59
C ARG A 236 4.15 12.52 -20.03
N LEU A 237 3.64 13.70 -19.71
CA LEU A 237 4.21 15.00 -20.12
C LEU A 237 5.22 15.57 -19.13
N GLY A 238 5.47 14.87 -18.02
CA GLY A 238 6.44 15.29 -17.01
C GLY A 238 5.94 16.36 -16.05
N ASP A 239 4.62 16.61 -15.99
CA ASP A 239 4.00 17.48 -14.99
C ASP A 239 3.88 16.81 -13.62
N ALA A 240 3.92 15.47 -13.57
CA ALA A 240 4.03 14.66 -12.38
C ALA A 240 5.05 13.53 -12.60
N ASP A 241 5.68 13.07 -11.52
CA ASP A 241 6.71 12.03 -11.56
C ASP A 241 6.12 10.63 -11.32
N GLY A 242 4.89 10.58 -10.81
CA GLY A 242 4.14 9.34 -10.61
C GLY A 242 2.68 9.60 -10.30
N MET A 243 1.85 8.53 -10.32
CA MET A 243 0.41 8.62 -10.10
C MET A 243 -0.12 7.52 -9.18
N ILE A 244 -1.06 7.93 -8.33
CA ILE A 244 -1.95 7.04 -7.57
C ILE A 244 -3.39 7.29 -8.03
N CYS A 245 -4.11 6.22 -8.40
CA CYS A 245 -5.53 6.27 -8.78
C CYS A 245 -6.27 5.01 -8.32
N GLY A 246 -7.58 4.92 -8.55
CA GLY A 246 -8.39 3.73 -8.34
C GLY A 246 -9.03 3.62 -6.96
N THR A 247 -9.09 4.70 -6.18
CA THR A 247 -9.82 4.70 -4.90
C THR A 247 -11.34 4.76 -5.10
N VAL A 248 -11.79 5.17 -6.28
CA VAL A 248 -13.21 5.21 -6.68
C VAL A 248 -13.33 4.64 -8.09
N GLY A 249 -14.24 3.70 -8.30
CA GLY A 249 -14.47 3.05 -9.60
C GLY A 249 -13.88 1.65 -9.71
N ALA A 250 -13.98 1.07 -10.89
CA ALA A 250 -13.47 -0.27 -11.16
C ALA A 250 -11.99 -0.22 -11.59
N TYR A 251 -11.19 -1.16 -11.10
CA TYR A 251 -9.76 -1.28 -11.42
C TYR A 251 -9.49 -1.24 -12.91
N HIS A 252 -10.29 -1.94 -13.69
CA HIS A 252 -10.14 -2.09 -15.14
C HIS A 252 -10.34 -0.78 -15.90
N ASP A 253 -11.24 0.08 -15.43
CA ASP A 253 -11.48 1.38 -16.04
C ASP A 253 -10.26 2.31 -15.88
N HIS A 254 -9.63 2.29 -14.69
CA HIS A 254 -8.41 3.05 -14.44
C HIS A 254 -7.24 2.52 -15.28
N LEU A 255 -7.06 1.19 -15.31
CA LEU A 255 -6.01 0.55 -16.10
C LEU A 255 -6.12 0.89 -17.58
N ARG A 256 -7.33 0.94 -18.13
CA ARG A 256 -7.57 1.35 -19.53
C ARG A 256 -6.99 2.73 -19.82
N PHE A 257 -7.26 3.73 -18.97
CA PHE A 257 -6.74 5.09 -19.18
C PHE A 257 -5.23 5.18 -18.98
N VAL A 258 -4.67 4.37 -18.08
CA VAL A 258 -3.21 4.22 -17.93
C VAL A 258 -2.59 3.64 -19.19
N ASP A 259 -3.19 2.58 -19.76
CA ASP A 259 -2.73 1.97 -21.01
C ASP A 259 -2.85 2.94 -22.19
N GLU A 260 -3.97 3.64 -22.31
CA GLU A 260 -4.22 4.60 -23.40
C GLU A 260 -3.26 5.79 -23.40
N ALA A 261 -2.86 6.29 -22.23
CA ALA A 261 -2.01 7.46 -22.10
C ALA A 261 -0.51 7.15 -21.93
N ILE A 262 -0.17 6.15 -21.13
CA ILE A 262 1.21 5.81 -20.76
C ILE A 262 1.72 4.60 -21.52
N GLY A 263 0.90 3.54 -21.56
CA GLY A 263 1.25 2.30 -22.24
C GLY A 263 2.16 1.38 -21.42
N LYS A 264 2.52 0.26 -22.07
CA LYS A 264 3.37 -0.76 -21.46
C LYS A 264 4.85 -0.40 -21.54
N GLN A 265 5.60 -0.86 -20.58
CA GLN A 265 7.06 -0.82 -20.58
C GLN A 265 7.61 -1.51 -21.84
N ARG A 266 8.74 -1.04 -22.35
CA ARG A 266 9.39 -1.64 -23.52
C ARG A 266 9.67 -3.13 -23.29
N GLY A 267 9.15 -3.96 -24.17
CA GLY A 267 9.26 -5.42 -24.08
C GLY A 267 8.15 -6.10 -23.29
N ALA A 268 7.35 -5.38 -22.50
CA ALA A 268 6.19 -5.93 -21.82
C ALA A 268 5.01 -6.08 -22.81
N ARG A 269 4.36 -7.24 -22.77
CA ARG A 269 3.17 -7.56 -23.56
C ARG A 269 1.90 -7.50 -22.72
N THR A 270 2.02 -7.68 -21.41
CA THR A 270 0.89 -7.70 -20.47
C THR A 270 1.14 -6.85 -19.25
N TYR A 271 0.05 -6.42 -18.61
CA TYR A 271 0.05 -5.90 -17.25
C TYR A 271 -0.26 -7.02 -16.29
N ALA A 272 0.10 -6.86 -15.03
CA ALA A 272 -0.42 -7.67 -13.93
C ALA A 272 -0.45 -6.87 -12.64
N ALA A 273 -1.25 -7.30 -11.68
CA ALA A 273 -1.32 -6.70 -10.36
C ALA A 273 -0.75 -7.64 -9.30
N MET A 274 0.27 -7.17 -8.58
CA MET A 274 0.86 -7.91 -7.46
C MET A 274 0.48 -7.27 -6.13
N ASN A 275 0.02 -8.07 -5.19
CA ASN A 275 -0.19 -7.67 -3.80
C ASN A 275 0.74 -8.44 -2.86
N ILE A 276 1.32 -7.76 -1.88
CA ILE A 276 2.13 -8.36 -0.83
C ILE A 276 1.32 -8.39 0.46
N LEU A 277 1.26 -9.52 1.12
CA LEU A 277 0.65 -9.73 2.42
C LEU A 277 1.74 -9.93 3.47
N LEU A 278 1.73 -9.10 4.48
CA LEU A 278 2.66 -9.14 5.62
C LEU A 278 1.95 -9.86 6.78
N LEU A 279 2.00 -11.19 6.74
CA LEU A 279 1.36 -12.06 7.73
C LEU A 279 2.28 -12.23 8.95
N ASP A 280 1.73 -12.67 10.09
CA ASP A 280 2.45 -12.79 11.36
C ASP A 280 3.76 -13.59 11.28
N LYS A 281 3.78 -14.64 10.46
CA LYS A 281 4.92 -15.55 10.36
C LYS A 281 5.63 -15.52 9.01
N ARG A 282 5.06 -14.85 8.01
CA ARG A 282 5.58 -14.87 6.64
C ARG A 282 5.14 -13.66 5.82
N THR A 283 5.96 -13.29 4.85
CA THR A 283 5.57 -12.33 3.81
C THR A 283 5.27 -13.10 2.53
N VAL A 284 4.09 -12.88 1.95
CA VAL A 284 3.63 -13.59 0.75
C VAL A 284 3.12 -12.59 -0.29
N ALA A 285 3.66 -12.65 -1.48
CA ALA A 285 3.14 -11.93 -2.64
C ALA A 285 2.23 -12.83 -3.48
N LEU A 286 1.16 -12.28 -4.02
CA LEU A 286 0.26 -12.94 -4.97
C LEU A 286 0.21 -12.17 -6.28
N VAL A 287 0.26 -12.85 -7.41
CA VAL A 287 0.12 -12.34 -8.77
C VAL A 287 -0.63 -13.37 -9.65
N ASP A 288 -1.50 -13.02 -10.57
CA ASP A 288 -2.14 -11.74 -10.81
C ASP A 288 -3.43 -11.65 -9.99
N THR A 289 -3.69 -10.48 -9.41
CA THR A 289 -4.84 -10.32 -8.51
C THR A 289 -5.97 -9.47 -9.08
N HIS A 290 -5.78 -8.77 -10.24
CA HIS A 290 -6.78 -7.79 -10.71
C HIS A 290 -6.86 -7.60 -12.24
N VAL A 291 -5.98 -8.18 -13.05
CA VAL A 291 -5.85 -7.76 -14.46
C VAL A 291 -6.29 -8.81 -15.48
N ASN A 292 -5.72 -10.01 -15.42
CA ASN A 292 -5.84 -10.97 -16.52
C ASN A 292 -6.85 -12.09 -16.21
N ASP A 293 -8.02 -12.08 -16.85
CA ASP A 293 -9.07 -13.07 -16.62
C ASP A 293 -8.58 -14.50 -16.83
N ASN A 294 -7.97 -14.78 -18.00
CA ASN A 294 -7.42 -16.09 -18.31
C ASN A 294 -6.15 -15.95 -19.15
N PRO A 295 -5.01 -15.56 -18.53
CA PRO A 295 -3.75 -15.37 -19.24
C PRO A 295 -3.23 -16.70 -19.80
N ASN A 296 -2.54 -16.65 -20.94
CA ASN A 296 -1.81 -17.79 -21.48
C ASN A 296 -0.47 -18.00 -20.75
N ALA A 297 0.24 -19.09 -21.05
CA ALA A 297 1.49 -19.42 -20.36
C ALA A 297 2.57 -18.35 -20.56
N GLU A 298 2.68 -17.76 -21.75
CA GLU A 298 3.61 -16.68 -22.07
C GLU A 298 3.39 -15.43 -21.21
N GLN A 299 2.12 -15.03 -21.04
CA GLN A 299 1.75 -13.88 -20.19
C GLN A 299 2.06 -14.16 -18.72
N ILE A 300 1.72 -15.36 -18.22
CA ILE A 300 2.01 -15.73 -16.84
C ILE A 300 3.53 -15.77 -16.60
N ALA A 301 4.30 -16.32 -17.51
CA ALA A 301 5.76 -16.35 -17.40
C ALA A 301 6.34 -14.92 -17.36
N GLU A 302 5.85 -14.02 -18.20
CA GLU A 302 6.27 -12.62 -18.25
C GLU A 302 6.01 -11.91 -16.92
N PHE A 303 4.77 -11.93 -16.42
CA PHE A 303 4.48 -11.24 -15.17
C PHE A 303 5.05 -11.95 -13.93
N THR A 304 5.35 -13.25 -14.00
CA THR A 304 6.09 -13.97 -12.94
C THR A 304 7.50 -13.42 -12.78
N VAL A 305 8.24 -13.27 -13.88
CA VAL A 305 9.58 -12.67 -13.87
C VAL A 305 9.53 -11.21 -13.41
N SER A 306 8.53 -10.46 -13.86
CA SER A 306 8.33 -9.07 -13.45
C SER A 306 8.03 -8.95 -11.96
N ALA A 307 7.17 -9.80 -11.40
CA ALA A 307 6.85 -9.86 -9.98
C ALA A 307 8.07 -10.24 -9.13
N ALA A 308 8.85 -11.23 -9.58
CA ALA A 308 10.10 -11.62 -8.91
C ALA A 308 11.10 -10.47 -8.88
N SER A 309 11.26 -9.74 -9.98
CA SER A 309 12.12 -8.56 -10.07
C SER A 309 11.64 -7.43 -9.14
N GLN A 310 10.32 -7.23 -9.03
CA GLN A 310 9.73 -6.25 -8.11
C GLN A 310 9.97 -6.63 -6.65
N MET A 311 9.88 -7.92 -6.29
CA MET A 311 10.20 -8.38 -4.95
C MET A 311 11.68 -8.21 -4.61
N ALA A 312 12.59 -8.57 -5.54
CA ALA A 312 14.02 -8.38 -5.35
C ALA A 312 14.38 -6.90 -5.13
N TRP A 313 13.74 -5.99 -5.86
CA TRP A 313 13.89 -4.55 -5.65
C TRP A 313 13.43 -4.10 -4.26
N LEU A 314 12.44 -4.76 -3.67
CA LEU A 314 11.99 -4.53 -2.29
C LEU A 314 12.85 -5.27 -1.24
N ASN A 315 14.02 -5.81 -1.63
CA ASN A 315 14.89 -6.64 -0.80
C ASN A 315 14.21 -7.93 -0.26
N LEU A 316 13.25 -8.45 -1.01
CA LEU A 316 12.63 -9.75 -0.76
C LEU A 316 13.18 -10.77 -1.76
N GLN A 317 13.95 -11.75 -1.29
CA GLN A 317 14.42 -12.86 -2.14
C GLN A 317 13.21 -13.65 -2.68
N PRO A 318 12.93 -13.63 -3.99
CA PRO A 318 11.75 -14.30 -4.53
C PRO A 318 11.92 -15.82 -4.52
N LYS A 319 10.91 -16.52 -4.00
CA LYS A 319 10.74 -17.98 -3.99
C LYS A 319 9.38 -18.29 -4.57
N VAL A 320 9.35 -18.77 -5.81
CA VAL A 320 8.14 -18.77 -6.64
C VAL A 320 7.46 -20.14 -6.62
N ALA A 321 6.17 -20.14 -6.34
CA ALA A 321 5.31 -21.31 -6.53
C ALA A 321 4.23 -21.04 -7.58
N LEU A 322 4.17 -21.90 -8.59
CA LEU A 322 3.11 -21.89 -9.61
C LEU A 322 1.92 -22.71 -9.09
N LEU A 323 0.83 -22.01 -8.76
CA LEU A 323 -0.32 -22.63 -8.11
C LEU A 323 -1.27 -23.31 -9.09
N SER A 324 -1.79 -24.47 -8.69
CA SER A 324 -2.84 -25.20 -9.40
C SER A 324 -3.64 -26.07 -8.42
N ARG A 325 -4.69 -26.72 -8.94
CA ARG A 325 -5.43 -27.76 -8.23
C ARG A 325 -4.78 -29.16 -8.30
N SER A 326 -3.56 -29.26 -8.79
CA SER A 326 -2.80 -30.51 -8.88
C SER A 326 -1.35 -30.27 -8.47
N ASN A 327 -0.66 -31.34 -8.05
CA ASN A 327 0.75 -31.33 -7.74
C ASN A 327 1.53 -32.08 -8.82
N PHE A 328 2.48 -31.42 -9.49
CA PHE A 328 3.54 -32.01 -10.31
C PHE A 328 3.05 -33.06 -11.32
N GLY A 329 2.01 -32.73 -12.09
CA GLY A 329 1.46 -33.62 -13.11
C GLY A 329 0.43 -34.65 -12.61
N SER A 330 0.02 -34.61 -11.34
CA SER A 330 -0.98 -35.54 -10.80
C SER A 330 -2.39 -35.34 -11.39
N GLY A 331 -2.63 -34.27 -12.14
CA GLY A 331 -3.90 -33.94 -12.80
C GLY A 331 -3.75 -33.62 -14.28
N SER A 332 -4.79 -33.97 -15.07
CA SER A 332 -4.86 -33.72 -16.51
C SER A 332 -5.58 -32.41 -16.87
N SER A 333 -5.71 -31.46 -15.92
CA SER A 333 -6.42 -30.21 -16.18
C SER A 333 -5.64 -29.27 -17.12
N ALA A 334 -6.37 -28.53 -17.97
CA ALA A 334 -5.77 -27.51 -18.84
C ALA A 334 -5.02 -26.44 -18.03
N SER A 335 -5.53 -26.08 -16.84
CA SER A 335 -4.85 -25.15 -15.94
C SER A 335 -3.52 -25.70 -15.42
N GLY A 336 -3.46 -26.98 -15.01
CA GLY A 336 -2.21 -27.62 -14.58
C GLY A 336 -1.20 -27.73 -15.73
N ALA A 337 -1.65 -28.11 -16.92
CA ALA A 337 -0.79 -28.15 -18.12
C ALA A 337 -0.20 -26.77 -18.42
N LYS A 338 -1.03 -25.72 -18.41
CA LYS A 338 -0.61 -24.33 -18.59
C LYS A 338 0.47 -23.93 -17.58
N MET A 339 0.29 -24.25 -16.29
CA MET A 339 1.26 -23.86 -15.26
C MET A 339 2.58 -24.65 -15.37
N ARG A 340 2.59 -25.88 -15.88
CA ARG A 340 3.84 -26.57 -16.22
C ARG A 340 4.58 -25.92 -17.38
N GLU A 341 3.85 -25.49 -18.41
CA GLU A 341 4.43 -24.70 -19.53
C GLU A 341 5.03 -23.38 -19.02
N VAL A 342 4.35 -22.71 -18.08
CA VAL A 342 4.90 -21.50 -17.42
C VAL A 342 6.23 -21.81 -16.74
N LEU A 343 6.35 -22.93 -16.03
CA LEU A 343 7.59 -23.33 -15.36
C LEU A 343 8.77 -23.39 -16.33
N GLU A 344 8.57 -24.04 -17.47
CA GLU A 344 9.63 -24.18 -18.49
C GLU A 344 9.99 -22.80 -19.07
N LEU A 345 9.00 -21.98 -19.44
CA LEU A 345 9.23 -20.63 -19.96
C LEU A 345 9.96 -19.72 -18.97
N VAL A 346 9.64 -19.79 -17.68
CA VAL A 346 10.33 -18.99 -16.66
C VAL A 346 11.76 -19.48 -16.46
N ARG A 347 12.00 -20.79 -16.46
CA ARG A 347 13.35 -21.37 -16.34
C ARG A 347 14.26 -20.96 -17.51
N GLU A 348 13.69 -20.82 -18.71
CA GLU A 348 14.44 -20.31 -19.87
C GLU A 348 14.78 -18.82 -19.76
N ARG A 349 13.84 -17.99 -19.23
CA ARG A 349 14.00 -16.53 -19.14
C ARG A 349 14.78 -16.06 -17.94
N ALA A 350 14.66 -16.81 -16.86
CA ALA A 350 15.27 -16.49 -15.55
C ALA A 350 15.81 -17.78 -14.89
N PRO A 351 16.92 -18.34 -15.40
CA PRO A 351 17.43 -19.65 -14.97
C PRO A 351 17.84 -19.70 -13.49
N ASP A 352 18.21 -18.55 -12.93
CA ASP A 352 18.61 -18.41 -11.52
C ASP A 352 17.43 -18.20 -10.57
N LEU A 353 16.21 -18.04 -11.08
CA LEU A 353 15.03 -17.85 -10.26
C LEU A 353 14.61 -19.15 -9.59
N GLU A 354 14.49 -19.11 -8.27
CA GLU A 354 14.02 -20.25 -7.47
C GLU A 354 12.51 -20.42 -7.66
N ILE A 355 12.14 -21.33 -8.55
CA ILE A 355 10.75 -21.57 -8.97
C ILE A 355 10.42 -23.06 -9.05
N GLU A 356 9.18 -23.42 -8.65
CA GLU A 356 8.65 -24.76 -8.76
C GLU A 356 7.14 -24.79 -9.01
N GLY A 357 6.62 -25.86 -9.57
CA GLY A 357 5.18 -26.10 -9.79
C GLY A 357 4.92 -27.09 -10.92
N GLU A 358 3.66 -27.32 -11.30
CA GLU A 358 2.46 -26.78 -10.61
C GLU A 358 2.23 -27.49 -9.29
N MET A 359 1.68 -26.76 -8.31
CA MET A 359 1.42 -27.34 -6.99
C MET A 359 0.21 -26.69 -6.28
N HIS A 360 -0.31 -27.39 -5.26
CA HIS A 360 -1.30 -26.85 -4.33
C HIS A 360 -0.70 -25.74 -3.45
N GLY A 361 -1.56 -24.87 -2.91
CA GLY A 361 -1.13 -23.78 -2.02
C GLY A 361 -0.49 -24.27 -0.71
N ASP A 362 -0.94 -25.38 -0.13
CA ASP A 362 -0.33 -25.98 1.04
C ASP A 362 1.08 -26.51 0.74
N CYS A 363 1.25 -27.17 -0.41
CA CYS A 363 2.55 -27.64 -0.88
C CYS A 363 3.53 -26.48 -1.15
N ALA A 364 3.04 -25.32 -1.57
CA ALA A 364 3.83 -24.10 -1.75
C ALA A 364 4.37 -23.56 -0.42
N LEU A 365 3.55 -23.64 0.64
CA LEU A 365 3.83 -23.02 1.94
C LEU A 365 4.37 -24.02 3.00
N ASP A 366 4.52 -25.30 2.65
CA ASP A 366 5.09 -26.34 3.51
C ASP A 366 6.17 -27.13 2.76
N GLU A 367 7.44 -26.84 3.09
CA GLU A 367 8.58 -27.53 2.47
C GLU A 367 8.57 -29.03 2.76
N ALA A 368 8.22 -29.45 3.97
CA ALA A 368 8.23 -30.85 4.33
C ALA A 368 7.17 -31.65 3.56
N LEU A 369 5.99 -31.08 3.36
CA LEU A 369 4.96 -31.64 2.49
C LEU A 369 5.46 -31.72 1.05
N ARG A 370 6.05 -30.65 0.53
CA ARG A 370 6.57 -30.60 -0.85
C ARG A 370 7.65 -31.63 -1.10
N GLN A 371 8.62 -31.79 -0.19
CA GLN A 371 9.70 -32.76 -0.33
C GLN A 371 9.21 -34.20 -0.28
N ARG A 372 8.13 -34.51 0.44
CA ARG A 372 7.52 -35.86 0.41
C ARG A 372 6.91 -36.18 -0.95
N ILE A 373 6.36 -35.16 -1.64
CA ILE A 373 5.70 -35.35 -2.95
C ILE A 373 6.73 -35.25 -4.09
N LEU A 374 7.65 -34.31 -4.02
CA LEU A 374 8.71 -34.05 -5.00
C LEU A 374 10.07 -33.87 -4.29
N PRO A 375 10.80 -34.97 -3.98
CA PRO A 375 12.08 -34.89 -3.25
C PRO A 375 13.16 -34.06 -3.96
N HIS A 376 13.07 -33.92 -5.26
CA HIS A 376 14.03 -33.16 -6.09
C HIS A 376 13.58 -31.72 -6.40
N SER A 377 12.61 -31.20 -5.67
CA SER A 377 12.17 -29.81 -5.84
C SER A 377 13.34 -28.83 -5.72
N ARG A 378 13.43 -27.89 -6.68
CA ARG A 378 14.43 -26.81 -6.66
C ARG A 378 14.08 -25.72 -5.66
N LEU A 379 12.80 -25.56 -5.32
CA LEU A 379 12.32 -24.60 -4.34
C LEU A 379 12.72 -25.01 -2.93
N LYS A 380 13.46 -24.17 -2.21
CA LYS A 380 13.90 -24.40 -0.83
C LYS A 380 13.13 -23.52 0.15
N GLY A 381 12.71 -24.09 1.27
CA GLY A 381 11.88 -23.39 2.24
C GLY A 381 10.45 -23.16 1.73
N GLU A 382 9.76 -22.21 2.31
CA GLU A 382 8.41 -21.79 1.91
C GLU A 382 8.47 -20.86 0.69
N ALA A 383 7.51 -20.96 -0.22
CA ALA A 383 7.32 -19.98 -1.27
C ALA A 383 6.83 -18.65 -0.67
N ASN A 384 7.29 -17.54 -1.27
CA ASN A 384 6.84 -16.20 -0.91
C ASN A 384 6.28 -15.40 -2.10
N LEU A 385 6.32 -15.96 -3.31
CA LEU A 385 5.63 -15.45 -4.49
C LEU A 385 4.72 -16.55 -5.03
N LEU A 386 3.42 -16.35 -4.86
CA LEU A 386 2.38 -17.26 -5.33
C LEU A 386 1.81 -16.76 -6.64
N VAL A 387 2.00 -17.53 -7.71
CA VAL A 387 1.51 -17.22 -9.05
C VAL A 387 0.25 -18.01 -9.32
N CYS A 388 -0.85 -17.30 -9.55
CA CYS A 388 -2.15 -17.90 -9.77
C CYS A 388 -2.43 -18.14 -11.28
N PRO A 389 -3.19 -19.18 -11.66
CA PRO A 389 -3.45 -19.52 -13.05
C PRO A 389 -4.40 -18.56 -13.78
N ASN A 390 -5.14 -17.75 -13.03
CA ASN A 390 -6.08 -16.74 -13.52
C ASN A 390 -6.43 -15.74 -12.42
N VAL A 391 -7.11 -14.65 -12.78
CA VAL A 391 -7.45 -13.58 -11.85
C VAL A 391 -8.42 -14.01 -10.75
N ASP A 392 -9.36 -14.91 -11.04
CA ASP A 392 -10.32 -15.40 -10.03
C ASP A 392 -9.59 -16.09 -8.87
N ALA A 393 -8.67 -17.01 -9.19
CA ALA A 393 -7.87 -17.69 -8.18
C ALA A 393 -7.01 -16.70 -7.39
N GLY A 394 -6.36 -15.74 -8.05
CA GLY A 394 -5.51 -14.73 -7.43
C GLY A 394 -6.30 -13.76 -6.54
N ASN A 395 -7.41 -13.24 -7.04
CA ASN A 395 -8.25 -12.29 -6.32
C ASN A 395 -8.94 -12.92 -5.09
N ILE A 396 -9.52 -14.11 -5.26
CA ILE A 396 -10.18 -14.84 -4.16
C ILE A 396 -9.16 -15.18 -3.08
N ALA A 397 -8.01 -15.78 -3.44
CA ALA A 397 -6.97 -16.13 -2.49
C ALA A 397 -6.45 -14.89 -1.74
N TYR A 398 -6.16 -13.81 -2.46
CA TYR A 398 -5.72 -12.55 -1.88
C TYR A 398 -6.72 -11.99 -0.88
N ASN A 399 -8.00 -11.88 -1.23
CA ASN A 399 -9.01 -11.31 -0.36
C ASN A 399 -9.27 -12.17 0.87
N LEU A 400 -9.29 -13.51 0.74
CA LEU A 400 -9.44 -14.43 1.87
C LEU A 400 -8.25 -14.34 2.84
N LEU A 401 -7.03 -14.41 2.34
CA LEU A 401 -5.81 -14.30 3.15
C LEU A 401 -5.71 -12.94 3.85
N LYS A 402 -5.97 -11.85 3.11
CA LYS A 402 -5.99 -10.49 3.66
C LYS A 402 -6.99 -10.35 4.81
N THR A 403 -8.22 -10.84 4.63
CA THR A 403 -9.29 -10.71 5.62
C THR A 403 -9.04 -11.61 6.84
N SER A 404 -8.54 -12.81 6.61
CA SER A 404 -8.22 -13.77 7.70
C SER A 404 -7.04 -13.31 8.56
N ALA A 405 -6.10 -12.58 7.99
CA ALA A 405 -4.93 -12.08 8.71
C ALA A 405 -5.18 -10.73 9.43
N GLY A 406 -6.35 -10.13 9.25
CA GLY A 406 -6.72 -8.86 9.88
C GLY A 406 -6.39 -7.61 9.05
N SER A 407 -6.49 -6.44 9.68
CA SER A 407 -6.30 -5.15 9.00
C SER A 407 -4.81 -4.78 8.81
N ASN A 408 -4.55 -3.98 7.77
CA ASN A 408 -3.22 -3.37 7.51
C ASN A 408 -2.08 -4.35 7.16
N VAL A 409 -2.40 -5.55 6.72
CA VAL A 409 -1.41 -6.56 6.31
C VAL A 409 -1.03 -6.47 4.83
N ALA A 410 -1.75 -5.69 4.01
CA ALA A 410 -1.56 -5.66 2.57
C ALA A 410 -0.79 -4.42 2.09
N VAL A 411 0.19 -4.63 1.22
CA VAL A 411 0.92 -3.61 0.45
C VAL A 411 0.69 -3.90 -1.03
N GLY A 412 0.22 -2.91 -1.78
CA GLY A 412 -0.19 -3.06 -3.18
C GLY A 412 -1.60 -2.52 -3.44
N PRO A 413 -2.17 -2.73 -4.64
CA PRO A 413 -1.57 -3.45 -5.77
C PRO A 413 -0.40 -2.70 -6.42
N PHE A 414 0.65 -3.42 -6.77
CA PHE A 414 1.68 -2.92 -7.69
C PHE A 414 1.23 -3.19 -9.12
N LEU A 415 1.22 -2.19 -9.97
CA LEU A 415 0.98 -2.36 -11.39
C LEU A 415 2.29 -2.74 -12.09
N LEU A 416 2.38 -3.99 -12.53
CA LEU A 416 3.53 -4.52 -13.27
C LEU A 416 3.37 -4.27 -14.77
N GLY A 417 4.47 -4.07 -15.48
CA GLY A 417 4.50 -3.90 -16.93
C GLY A 417 4.15 -2.51 -17.43
N VAL A 418 3.88 -1.54 -16.55
CA VAL A 418 3.60 -0.15 -16.93
C VAL A 418 4.88 0.65 -17.19
N ASN A 419 4.83 1.58 -18.15
CA ASN A 419 5.99 2.38 -18.57
C ASN A 419 6.26 3.63 -17.72
N ALA A 420 5.65 3.75 -16.56
CA ALA A 420 5.85 4.88 -15.63
C ALA A 420 5.48 4.47 -14.19
N PRO A 421 5.88 5.26 -13.18
CA PRO A 421 5.53 5.03 -11.77
C PRO A 421 4.04 5.28 -11.51
N VAL A 422 3.20 4.33 -11.86
CA VAL A 422 1.74 4.40 -11.69
C VAL A 422 1.25 3.17 -10.96
N ASN A 423 0.47 3.38 -9.91
CA ASN A 423 -0.19 2.31 -9.18
C ASN A 423 -1.70 2.52 -9.13
N VAL A 424 -2.45 1.51 -9.57
CA VAL A 424 -3.91 1.50 -9.55
C VAL A 424 -4.37 0.80 -8.28
N LEU A 425 -5.02 1.51 -7.40
CA LEU A 425 -5.56 1.00 -6.15
C LEU A 425 -6.96 0.38 -6.37
N THR A 426 -7.62 0.04 -5.28
CA THR A 426 -9.00 -0.47 -5.29
C THR A 426 -9.87 0.36 -4.36
N SER A 427 -11.18 0.31 -4.56
CA SER A 427 -12.17 1.00 -3.71
C SER A 427 -12.12 0.57 -2.23
N SER A 428 -11.51 -0.58 -1.92
CA SER A 428 -11.27 -1.05 -0.55
C SER A 428 -9.94 -0.58 0.03
N SER A 429 -9.19 0.31 -0.65
CA SER A 429 -7.92 0.81 -0.16
C SER A 429 -8.11 1.76 1.02
N THR A 430 -7.32 1.54 2.06
CA THR A 430 -7.32 2.34 3.29
C THR A 430 -6.39 3.54 3.15
N VAL A 431 -6.54 4.55 4.01
CA VAL A 431 -5.63 5.71 4.11
C VAL A 431 -4.17 5.25 4.19
N ARG A 432 -3.88 4.28 5.06
CA ARG A 432 -2.52 3.74 5.23
C ARG A 432 -1.99 3.10 3.94
N ARG A 433 -2.84 2.37 3.20
CA ARG A 433 -2.44 1.77 1.92
C ARG A 433 -2.09 2.84 0.89
N ILE A 434 -2.86 3.93 0.81
CA ILE A 434 -2.57 5.05 -0.07
C ILE A 434 -1.21 5.66 0.28
N VAL A 435 -0.93 5.90 1.58
CA VAL A 435 0.37 6.42 2.06
C VAL A 435 1.51 5.46 1.72
N ASN A 436 1.34 4.15 1.99
CA ASN A 436 2.35 3.15 1.67
C ASN A 436 2.67 3.11 0.17
N MET A 437 1.62 3.10 -0.67
CA MET A 437 1.80 3.08 -2.12
C MET A 437 2.38 4.38 -2.65
N THR A 438 2.11 5.52 -2.02
CA THR A 438 2.76 6.78 -2.37
C THR A 438 4.27 6.72 -2.14
N ALA A 439 4.72 6.25 -0.98
CA ALA A 439 6.16 6.08 -0.71
C ALA A 439 6.82 5.15 -1.74
N LEU A 440 6.15 4.06 -2.10
CA LEU A 440 6.64 3.13 -3.13
C LEU A 440 6.66 3.75 -4.53
N THR A 441 5.64 4.54 -4.89
CA THR A 441 5.60 5.27 -6.16
C THR A 441 6.72 6.32 -6.24
N VAL A 442 7.04 7.00 -5.13
CA VAL A 442 8.21 7.90 -5.03
C VAL A 442 9.51 7.13 -5.32
N LEU A 443 9.67 5.95 -4.71
CA LEU A 443 10.86 5.12 -4.95
C LEU A 443 10.93 4.61 -6.40
N GLN A 444 9.79 4.24 -6.99
CA GLN A 444 9.72 3.84 -8.40
C GLN A 444 10.08 5.01 -9.33
N ALA A 445 9.65 6.24 -9.02
CA ALA A 445 9.93 7.44 -9.81
C ALA A 445 11.41 7.88 -9.77
N ASN A 446 12.17 7.43 -8.76
CA ASN A 446 13.59 7.72 -8.59
C ASN A 446 14.47 6.45 -8.77
N ARG A 447 13.92 5.44 -9.43
CA ARG A 447 14.65 4.22 -9.78
C ARG A 447 15.44 4.50 -11.07
N ASP A 448 16.75 4.40 -11.00
CA ASP A 448 17.68 4.46 -12.15
C ASP A 448 17.51 3.28 -13.11
#